data_ec1f8e5b06f305684747b5a050737aa7
#
_entry.id   ec1f8e5b06f305684747b5a050737aa7
#
_cell.length_a   1.000
_cell.length_b   1.000
_cell.length_c   1.000
_cell.angle_alpha   90.00
_cell.angle_beta   90.00
_cell.angle_gamma   90.00
#
_symmetry.space_group_name_H-M   'P 1'
#
loop_
_entity.id
_entity.type
_entity.pdbx_description
1 polymer ?
#
loop_
_entity_poly.entity_id
_entity_poly.type
_entity_poly.pdbx_seq_one_letter_code
_entity_poly.pdbx_strand_id
1 'polypeptide(L)'
;MNKIIGTAGHVDHGKSELIKALTGIKMMRLPEEKKREMTIDLGFGFFKPKEDITIGVIDVPGHERFIRNMVAGMWSLDLVMLVVCANEGWMNMTEEHSKVALSLGIRNIICVINKIDLVDENKLKESEENINKNLIRIFKKDIEIIKVSAVRGD
;
A
#
# COMPACT_ATOMS: atom_id res chain seq x y z
N MET A 1 15.18 -16.73 -4.60
CA MET A 1 13.98 -16.26 -5.37
C MET A 1 13.84 -14.75 -5.17
N ASN A 2 13.68 -14.01 -6.24
CA ASN A 2 13.54 -12.55 -6.19
C ASN A 2 12.12 -12.16 -6.62
N LYS A 3 11.48 -11.31 -5.85
CA LYS A 3 10.14 -10.77 -6.13
C LYS A 3 10.13 -9.28 -5.89
N ILE A 4 9.26 -8.57 -6.58
CA ILE A 4 9.07 -7.13 -6.42
C ILE A 4 7.63 -6.87 -5.96
N ILE A 5 7.50 -6.22 -4.83
CA ILE A 5 6.21 -5.78 -4.30
C ILE A 5 6.13 -4.27 -4.30
N GLY A 6 4.95 -3.73 -4.47
CA GLY A 6 4.73 -2.29 -4.41
C GLY A 6 3.56 -1.93 -3.53
N THR A 7 3.58 -0.71 -3.00
CA THR A 7 2.44 -0.15 -2.29
C THR A 7 1.51 0.56 -3.26
N ALA A 8 0.24 0.62 -2.92
CA ALA A 8 -0.78 1.43 -3.56
C ALA A 8 -1.77 1.91 -2.50
N GLY A 9 -2.52 2.95 -2.78
CA GLY A 9 -3.51 3.49 -1.86
C GLY A 9 -3.43 5.00 -1.69
N HIS A 10 -4.37 5.54 -0.93
CA HIS A 10 -4.54 6.97 -0.72
C HIS A 10 -3.37 7.58 0.05
N VAL A 11 -3.17 8.91 -0.10
CA VAL A 11 -2.19 9.67 0.69
C VAL A 11 -2.50 9.52 2.19
N ASP A 12 -1.48 9.54 3.03
CA ASP A 12 -1.56 9.41 4.50
C ASP A 12 -2.14 8.07 5.04
N HIS A 13 -2.37 7.07 4.19
CA HIS A 13 -2.79 5.75 4.65
C HIS A 13 -1.65 4.89 5.21
N GLY A 14 -0.40 5.39 5.17
CA GLY A 14 0.75 4.77 5.84
C GLY A 14 1.55 3.81 4.96
N LYS A 15 1.55 3.98 3.63
CA LYS A 15 2.34 3.16 2.70
C LYS A 15 3.83 3.17 3.03
N SER A 16 4.42 4.35 3.12
CA SER A 16 5.86 4.52 3.42
C SER A 16 6.20 4.02 4.84
N GLU A 17 5.31 4.20 5.80
CA GLU A 17 5.47 3.72 7.18
C GLU A 17 5.43 2.19 7.24
N LEU A 18 4.54 1.57 6.47
CA LEU A 18 4.48 0.11 6.35
C LEU A 18 5.78 -0.45 5.75
N ILE A 19 6.30 0.16 4.70
CA ILE A 19 7.57 -0.25 4.09
C ILE A 19 8.73 -0.06 5.07
N LYS A 20 8.77 1.03 5.81
CA LYS A 20 9.79 1.25 6.83
C LYS A 20 9.73 0.17 7.93
N ALA A 21 8.53 -0.23 8.34
CA ALA A 21 8.36 -1.32 9.30
C ALA A 21 8.88 -2.66 8.76
N LEU A 22 8.67 -2.95 7.47
CA LEU A 22 9.11 -4.18 6.82
C LEU A 22 10.60 -4.22 6.50
N THR A 23 11.18 -3.09 6.11
CA THR A 23 12.55 -3.02 5.56
C THR A 23 13.55 -2.36 6.49
N GLY A 24 13.10 -1.59 7.47
CA GLY A 24 13.97 -0.69 8.27
C GLY A 24 14.44 0.56 7.51
N ILE A 25 14.04 0.74 6.25
CA ILE A 25 14.50 1.82 5.37
C ILE A 25 13.45 2.92 5.28
N LYS A 26 13.85 4.17 5.50
CA LYS A 26 12.99 5.33 5.30
C LYS A 26 12.98 5.72 3.81
N MET A 27 11.82 5.65 3.17
CA MET A 27 11.67 5.82 1.73
C MET A 27 11.68 7.28 1.26
N MET A 28 11.24 8.22 2.08
CA MET A 28 11.25 9.65 1.74
C MET A 28 12.67 10.19 1.64
N ARG A 29 13.13 10.46 0.43
CA ARG A 29 14.50 10.92 0.14
C ARG A 29 14.59 12.40 -0.18
N LEU A 30 13.60 12.94 -0.91
CA LEU A 30 13.60 14.32 -1.36
C LEU A 30 13.31 15.29 -0.20
N PRO A 31 13.96 16.48 -0.17
CA PRO A 31 13.65 17.50 0.83
C PRO A 31 12.16 17.91 0.84
N GLU A 32 11.52 17.97 -0.34
CA GLU A 32 10.11 18.27 -0.47
C GLU A 32 9.20 17.19 0.11
N GLU A 33 9.55 15.91 -0.05
CA GLU A 33 8.82 14.80 0.56
C GLU A 33 8.83 14.89 2.09
N LYS A 34 9.98 15.20 2.66
CA LYS A 34 10.14 15.39 4.10
C LYS A 34 9.36 16.60 4.62
N LYS A 35 9.33 17.69 3.86
CA LYS A 35 8.61 18.91 4.22
C LYS A 35 7.10 18.74 4.17
N ARG A 36 6.60 17.99 3.18
CA ARG A 36 5.16 17.76 2.95
C ARG A 36 4.64 16.48 3.61
N GLU A 37 5.53 15.68 4.18
CA GLU A 37 5.22 14.36 4.75
C GLU A 37 4.48 13.42 3.78
N MET A 38 4.80 13.54 2.47
CA MET A 38 4.22 12.70 1.43
C MET A 38 5.27 12.24 0.42
N THR A 39 5.05 11.06 -0.16
CA THR A 39 5.86 10.52 -1.25
C THR A 39 5.53 11.25 -2.55
N ILE A 40 6.54 11.78 -3.22
CA ILE A 40 6.42 12.49 -4.51
C ILE A 40 6.93 11.62 -5.65
N ASP A 41 8.08 10.99 -5.45
CA ASP A 41 8.71 10.08 -6.41
C ASP A 41 8.77 8.66 -5.86
N LEU A 42 9.22 7.71 -6.68
CA LEU A 42 9.33 6.31 -6.28
C LEU A 42 10.42 6.13 -5.22
N GLY A 43 10.09 5.45 -4.13
CA GLY A 43 11.04 4.94 -3.17
C GLY A 43 11.38 3.48 -3.46
N PHE A 44 12.64 3.09 -3.29
CA PHE A 44 13.13 1.74 -3.52
C PHE A 44 13.82 1.18 -2.29
N GLY A 45 13.50 -0.04 -1.96
CA GLY A 45 14.12 -0.76 -0.86
C GLY A 45 14.08 -2.26 -1.09
N PHE A 46 14.59 -3.01 -0.13
CA PHE A 46 14.51 -4.47 -0.14
C PHE A 46 14.57 -5.01 1.28
N PHE A 47 14.08 -6.22 1.45
CA PHE A 47 14.29 -7.01 2.67
C PHE A 47 14.41 -8.50 2.33
N LYS A 48 14.96 -9.25 3.27
CA LYS A 48 15.14 -10.69 3.14
C LYS A 48 14.34 -11.40 4.24
N PRO A 49 13.15 -11.92 3.95
CA PRO A 49 12.39 -12.68 4.94
C PRO A 49 13.04 -14.03 5.28
N LYS A 50 13.88 -14.55 4.35
CA LYS A 50 14.72 -15.74 4.49
C LYS A 50 16.01 -15.55 3.70
N GLU A 51 17.05 -16.36 3.98
CA GLU A 51 18.37 -16.24 3.35
C GLU A 51 18.33 -16.32 1.81
N ASP A 52 17.48 -17.16 1.27
CA ASP A 52 17.34 -17.43 -0.16
C ASP A 52 16.26 -16.58 -0.87
N ILE A 53 15.56 -15.73 -0.13
CA ILE A 53 14.48 -14.91 -0.67
C ILE A 53 14.81 -13.42 -0.49
N THR A 54 14.91 -12.71 -1.59
CA THR A 54 15.00 -11.24 -1.58
C THR A 54 13.72 -10.65 -2.15
N ILE A 55 13.11 -9.74 -1.42
CA ILE A 55 11.94 -8.99 -1.84
C ILE A 55 12.33 -7.52 -2.03
N GLY A 56 12.26 -7.07 -3.29
CA GLY A 56 12.35 -5.66 -3.62
C GLY A 56 11.03 -4.97 -3.32
N VAL A 57 11.09 -3.74 -2.83
CA VAL A 57 9.91 -2.95 -2.49
C VAL A 57 9.96 -1.63 -3.21
N ILE A 58 8.84 -1.26 -3.84
CA ILE A 58 8.63 0.04 -4.47
C ILE A 58 7.53 0.78 -3.71
N ASP A 59 7.88 1.92 -3.13
CA ASP A 59 6.93 2.84 -2.53
C ASP A 59 6.44 3.84 -3.58
N VAL A 60 5.15 3.86 -3.83
CA VAL A 60 4.55 4.75 -4.82
C VAL A 60 3.84 5.92 -4.15
N PRO A 61 3.82 7.10 -4.80
CA PRO A 61 3.07 8.25 -4.31
C PRO A 61 1.56 7.96 -4.29
N GLY A 62 0.88 8.45 -3.25
CA GLY A 62 -0.56 8.26 -3.05
C GLY A 62 -1.43 9.42 -3.52
N HIS A 63 -0.84 10.57 -3.86
CA HIS A 63 -1.56 11.77 -4.26
C HIS A 63 -1.84 11.77 -5.78
N GLU A 64 -3.02 12.25 -6.19
CA GLU A 64 -3.47 12.29 -7.59
C GLU A 64 -2.50 13.02 -8.54
N ARG A 65 -1.81 14.06 -8.06
CA ARG A 65 -0.80 14.80 -8.83
C ARG A 65 0.36 13.93 -9.33
N PHE A 66 0.63 12.81 -8.67
CA PHE A 66 1.78 11.95 -8.93
C PHE A 66 1.38 10.61 -9.54
N ILE A 67 0.19 10.52 -10.11
CA ILE A 67 -0.34 9.26 -10.67
C ILE A 67 0.57 8.67 -11.75
N ARG A 68 1.27 9.49 -12.52
CA ARG A 68 2.22 9.02 -13.54
C ARG A 68 3.41 8.29 -12.92
N ASN A 69 3.95 8.81 -11.82
CA ASN A 69 5.03 8.15 -11.08
C ASN A 69 4.55 6.83 -10.46
N MET A 70 3.33 6.81 -9.95
CA MET A 70 2.69 5.60 -9.44
C MET A 70 2.55 4.53 -10.53
N VAL A 71 2.03 4.88 -11.70
CA VAL A 71 1.89 3.96 -12.84
C VAL A 71 3.25 3.39 -13.26
N ALA A 72 4.28 4.24 -13.36
CA ALA A 72 5.64 3.81 -13.68
C ALA A 72 6.18 2.79 -12.67
N GLY A 73 5.92 3.00 -11.38
CA GLY A 73 6.32 2.07 -10.31
C GLY A 73 5.57 0.74 -10.35
N MET A 74 4.30 0.76 -10.72
CA MET A 74 3.47 -0.44 -10.76
C MET A 74 3.78 -1.40 -11.91
N TRP A 75 4.40 -0.93 -12.98
CA TRP A 75 4.62 -1.73 -14.19
C TRP A 75 5.42 -3.01 -13.98
N SER A 76 6.31 -3.06 -13.00
CA SER A 76 7.24 -4.17 -12.76
C SER A 76 6.88 -5.02 -11.52
N LEU A 77 5.71 -4.84 -10.93
CA LEU A 77 5.37 -5.49 -9.68
C LEU A 77 4.89 -6.94 -9.87
N ASP A 78 5.38 -7.83 -9.04
CA ASP A 78 4.83 -9.19 -8.87
C ASP A 78 3.57 -9.19 -7.98
N LEU A 79 3.48 -8.25 -7.04
CA LEU A 79 2.38 -8.12 -6.09
C LEU A 79 2.18 -6.65 -5.69
N VAL A 80 0.93 -6.25 -5.54
CA VAL A 80 0.56 -4.95 -4.98
C VAL A 80 -0.02 -5.11 -3.57
N MET A 81 0.52 -4.34 -2.63
CA MET A 81 -0.08 -4.11 -1.32
C MET A 81 -0.95 -2.85 -1.39
N LEU A 82 -2.25 -3.03 -1.44
CA LEU A 82 -3.21 -1.93 -1.37
C LEU A 82 -3.43 -1.54 0.08
N VAL A 83 -2.87 -0.40 0.49
CA VAL A 83 -2.89 0.06 1.88
C VAL A 83 -4.07 0.99 2.12
N VAL A 84 -4.91 0.65 3.08
CA VAL A 84 -6.10 1.42 3.47
C VAL A 84 -6.05 1.69 4.96
N CYS A 85 -6.28 2.95 5.36
CA CYS A 85 -6.35 3.33 6.77
C CYS A 85 -7.67 2.84 7.39
N ALA A 86 -7.60 2.19 8.54
CA ALA A 86 -8.78 1.68 9.26
C ALA A 86 -9.76 2.78 9.64
N ASN A 87 -9.27 3.98 9.98
CA ASN A 87 -10.11 5.10 10.40
C ASN A 87 -10.85 5.77 9.23
N GLU A 88 -10.18 5.94 8.09
CA GLU A 88 -10.73 6.64 6.92
C GLU A 88 -11.44 5.71 5.94
N GLY A 89 -11.01 4.45 5.86
CA GLY A 89 -11.60 3.46 4.96
C GLY A 89 -11.27 3.70 3.49
N TRP A 90 -12.18 3.29 2.62
CA TRP A 90 -12.01 3.38 1.17
C TRP A 90 -12.08 4.82 0.67
N MET A 91 -11.04 5.28 -0.01
CA MET A 91 -10.89 6.66 -0.50
C MET A 91 -10.71 6.72 -2.01
N ASN A 92 -10.78 7.93 -2.57
CA ASN A 92 -10.70 8.14 -4.02
C ASN A 92 -9.44 7.56 -4.66
N MET A 93 -8.27 7.79 -4.06
CA MET A 93 -7.02 7.26 -4.62
C MET A 93 -6.88 5.76 -4.40
N THR A 94 -7.52 5.19 -3.38
CA THR A 94 -7.64 3.73 -3.23
C THR A 94 -8.37 3.13 -4.43
N GLU A 95 -9.47 3.74 -4.83
CA GLU A 95 -10.26 3.38 -6.01
C GLU A 95 -9.42 3.49 -7.30
N GLU A 96 -8.78 4.63 -7.52
CA GLU A 96 -7.99 4.89 -8.72
C GLU A 96 -6.79 3.95 -8.85
N HIS A 97 -6.04 3.75 -7.76
CA HIS A 97 -4.90 2.82 -7.73
C HIS A 97 -5.34 1.37 -7.99
N SER A 98 -6.49 0.98 -7.46
CA SER A 98 -7.07 -0.35 -7.73
C SER A 98 -7.41 -0.55 -9.21
N LYS A 99 -8.02 0.45 -9.83
CA LYS A 99 -8.34 0.43 -11.26
C LYS A 99 -7.09 0.41 -12.14
N VAL A 100 -6.07 1.18 -11.78
CA VAL A 100 -4.78 1.18 -12.48
C VAL A 100 -4.11 -0.19 -12.37
N ALA A 101 -4.03 -0.77 -11.18
CA ALA A 101 -3.47 -2.11 -10.97
C ALA A 101 -4.17 -3.15 -11.84
N LEU A 102 -5.51 -3.12 -11.88
CA LEU A 102 -6.31 -4.00 -12.72
C LEU A 102 -6.03 -3.79 -14.21
N SER A 103 -5.94 -2.54 -14.66
CA SER A 103 -5.67 -2.17 -16.07
C SER A 103 -4.28 -2.60 -16.53
N LEU A 104 -3.29 -2.60 -15.63
CA LEU A 104 -1.94 -3.09 -15.88
C LEU A 104 -1.82 -4.62 -15.84
N GLY A 105 -2.92 -5.33 -15.57
CA GLY A 105 -2.96 -6.78 -15.52
C GLY A 105 -2.30 -7.38 -14.28
N ILE A 106 -2.12 -6.61 -13.21
CA ILE A 106 -1.59 -7.10 -11.95
C ILE A 106 -2.63 -8.01 -11.30
N ARG A 107 -2.28 -9.29 -11.15
CA ARG A 107 -3.20 -10.32 -10.63
C ARG A 107 -3.04 -10.58 -9.14
N ASN A 108 -1.85 -10.35 -8.61
CA ASN A 108 -1.53 -10.59 -7.22
C ASN A 108 -1.70 -9.30 -6.42
N ILE A 109 -2.74 -9.24 -5.63
CA ILE A 109 -3.09 -8.09 -4.80
C ILE A 109 -3.43 -8.61 -3.41
N ILE A 110 -2.91 -7.94 -2.40
CA ILE A 110 -3.35 -8.07 -1.01
C ILE A 110 -3.80 -6.69 -0.52
N CYS A 111 -4.78 -6.67 0.36
CA CYS A 111 -5.20 -5.44 1.02
C CYS A 111 -4.64 -5.40 2.44
N VAL A 112 -4.00 -4.31 2.80
CA VAL A 112 -3.47 -4.07 4.14
C VAL A 112 -4.28 -2.97 4.79
N ILE A 113 -5.08 -3.33 5.80
CA ILE A 113 -5.77 -2.35 6.65
C ILE A 113 -4.79 -1.91 7.73
N ASN A 114 -4.25 -0.72 7.57
CA ASN A 114 -3.26 -0.13 8.45
C ASN A 114 -3.89 0.79 9.50
N LYS A 115 -3.11 1.16 10.52
CA LYS A 115 -3.50 2.04 11.62
C LYS A 115 -4.68 1.50 12.45
N ILE A 116 -4.72 0.18 12.64
CA ILE A 116 -5.75 -0.46 13.48
C ILE A 116 -5.71 0.01 14.93
N ASP A 117 -4.57 0.56 15.37
CA ASP A 117 -4.37 1.17 16.69
C ASP A 117 -5.18 2.45 16.91
N LEU A 118 -5.71 3.07 15.85
CA LEU A 118 -6.50 4.31 15.91
C LEU A 118 -8.00 4.09 16.01
N VAL A 119 -8.46 2.84 15.96
CA VAL A 119 -9.88 2.49 15.94
C VAL A 119 -10.20 1.39 16.95
N ASP A 120 -11.45 1.36 17.40
CA ASP A 120 -11.96 0.25 18.21
C ASP A 120 -12.36 -0.96 17.31
N GLU A 121 -12.69 -2.08 17.94
CA GLU A 121 -13.05 -3.32 17.23
C GLU A 121 -14.29 -3.15 16.34
N ASN A 122 -15.29 -2.38 16.78
CA ASN A 122 -16.51 -2.15 16.02
C ASN A 122 -16.23 -1.34 14.76
N LYS A 123 -15.43 -0.26 14.88
CA LYS A 123 -15.03 0.56 13.75
C LYS A 123 -14.13 -0.21 12.79
N LEU A 124 -13.22 -1.05 13.31
CA LEU A 124 -12.37 -1.90 12.49
C LEU A 124 -13.20 -2.89 11.65
N LYS A 125 -14.19 -3.53 12.27
CA LYS A 125 -15.10 -4.45 11.58
C LYS A 125 -15.92 -3.76 10.49
N GLU A 126 -16.50 -2.60 10.80
CA GLU A 126 -17.24 -1.78 9.83
C GLU A 126 -16.35 -1.39 8.63
N SER A 127 -15.13 -0.95 8.91
CA SER A 127 -14.15 -0.58 7.89
C SER A 127 -13.76 -1.77 7.02
N GLU A 128 -13.48 -2.92 7.63
CA GLU A 128 -13.15 -4.17 6.92
C GLU A 128 -14.28 -4.60 5.98
N GLU A 129 -15.53 -4.57 6.43
CA GLU A 129 -16.70 -4.91 5.62
C GLU A 129 -16.85 -3.96 4.42
N ASN A 130 -16.70 -2.65 4.64
CA ASN A 130 -16.74 -1.65 3.58
C ASN A 130 -15.61 -1.83 2.55
N ILE A 131 -14.39 -2.04 3.01
CA ILE A 131 -13.22 -2.27 2.17
C ILE A 131 -13.41 -3.54 1.36
N ASN A 132 -13.80 -4.64 1.97
CA ASN A 132 -14.03 -5.91 1.29
C ASN A 132 -15.08 -5.82 0.20
N LYS A 133 -16.17 -5.11 0.46
CA LYS A 133 -17.23 -4.84 -0.55
C LYS A 133 -16.67 -4.12 -1.78
N ASN A 134 -15.82 -3.12 -1.58
CA ASN A 134 -15.20 -2.38 -2.68
C ASN A 134 -14.17 -3.24 -3.44
N LEU A 135 -13.38 -4.06 -2.75
CA LEU A 135 -12.43 -4.98 -3.37
C LEU A 135 -13.14 -5.97 -4.28
N ILE A 136 -14.19 -6.61 -3.81
CA ILE A 136 -14.99 -7.56 -4.61
C ILE A 136 -15.63 -6.84 -5.81
N ARG A 137 -16.15 -5.63 -5.62
CA ARG A 137 -16.74 -4.83 -6.70
C ARG A 137 -15.75 -4.56 -7.84
N ILE A 138 -14.49 -4.25 -7.51
CA ILE A 138 -13.46 -3.88 -8.50
C ILE A 138 -12.79 -5.12 -9.10
N PHE A 139 -12.28 -6.01 -8.25
CA PHE A 139 -11.45 -7.14 -8.70
C PHE A 139 -12.25 -8.39 -9.09
N LYS A 140 -13.55 -8.44 -8.77
CA LYS A 140 -14.45 -9.57 -9.07
C LYS A 140 -13.96 -10.91 -8.48
N LYS A 141 -13.22 -10.84 -7.39
CA LYS A 141 -12.71 -11.99 -6.63
C LYS A 141 -12.45 -11.59 -5.18
N ASP A 142 -12.29 -12.57 -4.32
CA ASP A 142 -11.83 -12.35 -2.96
C ASP A 142 -10.37 -11.91 -2.95
N ILE A 143 -10.08 -10.87 -2.18
CA ILE A 143 -8.74 -10.34 -1.94
C ILE A 143 -8.40 -10.61 -0.49
N GLU A 144 -7.20 -11.16 -0.24
CA GLU A 144 -6.71 -11.35 1.11
C GLU A 144 -6.55 -10.00 1.84
N ILE A 145 -7.09 -9.92 3.05
CA ILE A 145 -7.04 -8.73 3.90
C ILE A 145 -6.18 -9.03 5.12
N ILE A 146 -5.16 -8.21 5.34
CA ILE A 146 -4.27 -8.26 6.50
C ILE A 146 -4.45 -6.99 7.30
N LYS A 147 -4.64 -7.12 8.61
CA LYS A 147 -4.82 -5.98 9.53
C LYS A 147 -3.53 -5.74 10.31
N VAL A 148 -3.03 -4.50 10.29
CA VAL A 148 -1.74 -4.15 10.90
C VAL A 148 -1.75 -2.77 11.56
N SER A 149 -0.81 -2.58 12.45
CA SER A 149 -0.35 -1.26 12.88
C SER A 149 1.14 -1.12 12.55
N ALA A 150 1.47 -0.45 11.45
CA ALA A 150 2.86 -0.24 11.04
C ALA A 150 3.70 0.50 12.10
N VAL A 151 3.07 1.33 12.91
CA VAL A 151 3.71 2.09 14.00
C VAL A 151 4.04 1.19 15.18
N ARG A 152 3.16 0.25 15.51
CA ARG A 152 3.39 -0.71 16.62
C ARG A 152 4.24 -1.90 16.19
N GLY A 153 4.26 -2.23 14.92
CA GLY A 153 4.92 -3.41 14.38
C GLY A 153 4.11 -4.70 14.51
N ASP A 154 2.77 -4.58 14.59
CA ASP A 154 1.81 -5.68 14.69
C ASP A 154 0.79 -5.64 13.54
#